data_6de5eba92287e819930e37b94a1e1a81
#
_entry.id   6de5eba92287e819930e37b94a1e1a81
#
_cell.length_a   1.000
_cell.length_b   1.000
_cell.length_c   1.000
_cell.angle_alpha   90.00
_cell.angle_beta   90.00
_cell.angle_gamma   90.00
#
_symmetry.space_group_name_H-M   'P 1'
#
loop_
_entity.id
_entity.type
_entity.pdbx_description
1 polymer ?
#
loop_
_entity_poly.entity_id
_entity_poly.type
_entity_poly.pdbx_seq_one_letter_code
_entity_poly.pdbx_strand_id
1 'polypeptide(L)'
;DRRQRQMCIRDRYYIISGSVSVILEDNDGKEVIVAYLNPGDFLGEMGLFEQTEDRSAWCRTRNQSEIAEISYANFNAYVHGHPEIVFTIGRQMATRLRNTTRKVGDLSFFDVTGRVARTLIDLAKEPDAMTHPLGMQIRITRQEIGRIVNCSREMAGRVLKNLEEQELVSVSGKTIVVFGTR
;
A
#
# COMPACT_ATOMS: atom_id res chain seq x y z
N ASP A 1 -5.86 7.59 16.07
CA ASP A 1 -6.59 8.82 16.35
C ASP A 1 -7.71 8.99 15.32
N ARG A 2 -8.99 9.13 15.79
CA ARG A 2 -10.18 9.25 14.94
C ARG A 2 -10.17 10.49 14.02
N ARG A 3 -9.30 11.45 14.23
CA ARG A 3 -9.19 12.67 13.40
C ARG A 3 -8.56 12.44 12.03
N GLN A 4 -7.85 11.34 11.81
CA GLN A 4 -7.27 11.00 10.50
C GLN A 4 -8.28 10.37 9.52
N ARG A 5 -9.53 10.12 9.94
CA ARG A 5 -10.58 9.50 9.12
C ARG A 5 -11.38 10.48 8.25
N GLN A 6 -11.19 11.78 8.40
CA GLN A 6 -11.90 12.80 7.59
C GLN A 6 -10.89 13.57 6.73
N MET A 7 -10.33 12.93 5.73
CA MET A 7 -9.78 13.69 4.61
C MET A 7 -10.96 14.28 3.83
N CYS A 8 -10.95 15.62 3.65
CA CYS A 8 -12.04 16.31 2.95
C CYS A 8 -12.25 15.73 1.55
N ILE A 9 -13.52 15.48 1.20
CA ILE A 9 -13.94 14.88 -0.09
C ILE A 9 -13.46 15.72 -1.29
N ARG A 10 -13.10 16.98 -1.06
CA ARG A 10 -12.79 17.99 -2.09
C ARG A 10 -11.31 18.26 -2.30
N ASP A 11 -10.40 17.62 -1.54
CA ASP A 11 -8.98 17.92 -1.58
C ASP A 11 -8.18 16.78 -2.20
N ARG A 12 -7.06 17.15 -2.80
CA ARG A 12 -6.05 16.25 -3.38
C ARG A 12 -4.81 16.31 -2.53
N TYR A 13 -4.14 15.21 -2.45
CA TYR A 13 -2.96 15.09 -1.61
C TYR A 13 -1.80 14.54 -2.42
N TYR A 14 -0.61 15.05 -2.14
CA TYR A 14 0.64 14.60 -2.73
C TYR A 14 1.61 14.24 -1.61
N ILE A 15 2.20 13.05 -1.66
CA ILE A 15 3.13 12.59 -0.63
C ILE A 15 4.51 13.16 -0.94
N ILE A 16 5.00 14.03 -0.04
CA ILE A 16 6.34 14.60 -0.11
C ILE A 16 7.35 13.65 0.54
N SER A 17 7.01 13.12 1.72
CA SER A 17 7.84 12.14 2.42
C SER A 17 6.98 11.18 3.24
N GLY A 18 7.54 10.03 3.63
CA GLY A 18 6.84 8.98 4.37
C GLY A 18 6.11 8.00 3.47
N SER A 19 5.12 7.29 4.02
CA SER A 19 4.34 6.27 3.30
C SER A 19 2.92 6.17 3.85
N VAL A 20 1.96 5.88 2.98
CA VAL A 20 0.53 5.80 3.28
C VAL A 20 -0.04 4.46 2.84
N SER A 21 -0.83 3.82 3.68
CA SER A 21 -1.62 2.64 3.33
C SER A 21 -3.01 3.05 2.85
N VAL A 22 -3.47 2.46 1.75
CA VAL A 22 -4.84 2.54 1.26
C VAL A 22 -5.60 1.31 1.77
N ILE A 23 -6.70 1.51 2.46
CA ILE A 23 -7.41 0.49 3.24
C ILE A 23 -8.87 0.45 2.81
N LEU A 24 -9.36 -0.74 2.49
CA LEU A 24 -10.79 -1.03 2.41
C LEU A 24 -11.25 -1.58 3.75
N GLU A 25 -12.44 -1.19 4.17
CA GLU A 25 -13.10 -1.67 5.38
C GLU A 25 -14.49 -2.19 5.01
N ASP A 26 -14.84 -3.39 5.48
CA ASP A 26 -16.18 -3.93 5.31
C ASP A 26 -17.12 -3.46 6.43
N ASN A 27 -18.38 -3.86 6.36
CA ASN A 27 -19.42 -3.49 7.33
C ASN A 27 -19.13 -4.01 8.75
N ASP A 28 -18.33 -5.05 8.89
CA ASP A 28 -17.93 -5.64 10.17
C ASP A 28 -16.64 -5.01 10.73
N GLY A 29 -16.08 -4.00 10.06
CA GLY A 29 -14.85 -3.31 10.45
C GLY A 29 -13.57 -4.09 10.13
N LYS A 30 -13.63 -5.10 9.27
CA LYS A 30 -12.46 -5.82 8.80
C LYS A 30 -11.72 -5.00 7.76
N GLU A 31 -10.45 -4.77 8.00
CA GLU A 31 -9.58 -3.97 7.13
C GLU A 31 -8.76 -4.84 6.18
N VAL A 32 -8.70 -4.43 4.92
CA VAL A 32 -7.79 -4.98 3.89
C VAL A 32 -6.92 -3.86 3.33
N ILE A 33 -5.60 -4.05 3.29
CA ILE A 33 -4.65 -3.10 2.70
C ILE A 33 -4.51 -3.42 1.21
N VAL A 34 -4.98 -2.49 0.37
CA VAL A 34 -4.97 -2.68 -1.09
C VAL A 34 -3.72 -2.10 -1.76
N ALA A 35 -3.13 -1.05 -1.19
CA ALA A 35 -1.91 -0.44 -1.72
C ALA A 35 -1.09 0.27 -0.63
N TYR A 36 0.21 0.41 -0.89
CA TYR A 36 1.07 1.40 -0.27
C TYR A 36 1.36 2.50 -1.28
N LEU A 37 1.38 3.73 -0.80
CA LEU A 37 1.70 4.92 -1.57
C LEU A 37 2.91 5.58 -0.94
N ASN A 38 3.83 6.03 -1.78
CA ASN A 38 5.16 6.50 -1.43
C ASN A 38 5.38 7.96 -1.88
N PRO A 39 6.51 8.59 -1.57
CA PRO A 39 6.83 9.92 -2.07
C PRO A 39 6.67 10.00 -3.59
N GLY A 40 6.01 11.05 -4.07
CA GLY A 40 5.67 11.23 -5.47
C GLY A 40 4.27 10.73 -5.87
N ASP A 41 3.59 9.98 -5.00
CA ASP A 41 2.23 9.53 -5.27
C ASP A 41 1.18 10.57 -4.93
N PHE A 42 0.12 10.60 -5.77
CA PHE A 42 -1.09 11.36 -5.52
C PHE A 42 -2.15 10.50 -4.81
N LEU A 43 -2.98 11.16 -3.98
CA LEU A 43 -4.12 10.58 -3.28
C LEU A 43 -5.38 11.40 -3.59
N GLY A 44 -6.53 10.72 -3.68
CA GLY A 44 -7.81 11.36 -3.97
C GLY A 44 -7.98 11.73 -5.44
N GLU A 45 -7.13 11.21 -6.31
CA GLU A 45 -7.11 11.46 -7.76
C GLU A 45 -8.35 10.93 -8.48
N MET A 46 -9.01 9.89 -7.98
CA MET A 46 -10.19 9.30 -8.61
C MET A 46 -11.31 10.33 -8.78
N GLY A 47 -11.55 11.18 -7.81
CA GLY A 47 -12.52 12.25 -7.92
C GLY A 47 -12.18 13.34 -8.96
N LEU A 48 -11.04 13.27 -9.69
CA LEU A 48 -10.80 14.10 -10.88
C LEU A 48 -11.58 13.61 -12.07
N PHE A 49 -11.85 12.32 -12.12
CA PHE A 49 -12.43 11.64 -13.28
C PHE A 49 -13.86 11.14 -13.01
N GLU A 50 -14.25 11.05 -11.74
CA GLU A 50 -15.57 10.62 -11.31
C GLU A 50 -16.27 11.72 -10.54
N GLN A 51 -17.53 11.99 -10.84
CA GLN A 51 -18.38 12.95 -10.12
C GLN A 51 -19.01 12.33 -8.85
N THR A 52 -18.49 11.20 -8.36
CA THR A 52 -19.02 10.53 -7.18
C THR A 52 -18.44 11.16 -5.91
N GLU A 53 -19.32 11.47 -4.94
CA GLU A 53 -18.94 12.01 -3.63
C GLU A 53 -18.45 10.92 -2.68
N ASP A 54 -18.64 9.64 -3.00
CA ASP A 54 -18.30 8.51 -2.14
C ASP A 54 -16.82 8.16 -2.22
N ARG A 55 -16.16 8.09 -1.08
CA ARG A 55 -14.78 7.59 -0.97
C ARG A 55 -14.79 6.07 -0.94
N SER A 56 -14.06 5.50 -1.87
CA SER A 56 -13.92 4.04 -2.00
C SER A 56 -12.96 3.41 -0.98
N ALA A 57 -12.11 4.20 -0.31
CA ALA A 57 -11.08 3.69 0.58
C ALA A 57 -10.65 4.70 1.65
N TRP A 58 -10.08 4.18 2.74
CA TRP A 58 -9.42 4.95 3.79
C TRP A 58 -7.92 5.06 3.53
N CYS A 59 -7.30 6.14 3.99
CA CYS A 59 -5.86 6.33 3.94
C CYS A 59 -5.30 6.50 5.36
N ARG A 60 -4.20 5.80 5.66
CA ARG A 60 -3.51 5.86 6.96
C ARG A 60 -2.01 5.94 6.75
N THR A 61 -1.34 6.92 7.37
CA THR A 61 0.12 7.01 7.35
C THR A 61 0.73 5.80 8.07
N ARG A 62 1.79 5.23 7.50
CA ARG A 62 2.56 4.10 8.07
C ARG A 62 3.66 4.58 9.00
N ASN A 63 4.22 5.73 8.71
CA ASN A 63 5.30 6.38 9.43
C ASN A 63 5.05 7.90 9.47
N GLN A 64 6.00 8.66 10.02
CA GLN A 64 5.97 10.12 9.93
C GLN A 64 6.01 10.52 8.45
N SER A 65 5.02 11.30 8.04
CA SER A 65 4.80 11.65 6.64
C SER A 65 4.51 13.13 6.49
N GLU A 66 5.01 13.71 5.42
CA GLU A 66 4.69 15.06 4.99
C GLU A 66 3.85 14.97 3.72
N ILE A 67 2.68 15.59 3.74
CA ILE A 67 1.68 15.49 2.68
C ILE A 67 1.21 16.88 2.32
N ALA A 68 1.40 17.27 1.06
CA ALA A 68 0.83 18.51 0.53
C ALA A 68 -0.65 18.30 0.21
N GLU A 69 -1.45 19.31 0.52
CA GLU A 69 -2.88 19.36 0.24
C GLU A 69 -3.18 20.48 -0.75
N ILE A 70 -4.01 20.19 -1.74
CA ILE A 70 -4.47 21.16 -2.71
C ILE A 70 -5.96 20.99 -2.95
N SER A 71 -6.72 22.11 -2.91
CA SER A 71 -8.14 22.07 -3.24
C SER A 71 -8.37 21.70 -4.72
N TYR A 72 -9.53 21.10 -5.01
CA TYR A 72 -9.91 20.73 -6.38
C TYR A 72 -9.85 21.92 -7.35
N ALA A 73 -10.32 23.10 -6.93
CA ALA A 73 -10.30 24.29 -7.77
C ALA A 73 -8.88 24.73 -8.15
N ASN A 74 -7.97 24.76 -7.16
CA ASN A 74 -6.58 25.13 -7.38
C ASN A 74 -5.85 24.07 -8.20
N PHE A 75 -6.13 22.79 -7.96
CA PHE A 75 -5.56 21.70 -8.75
C PHE A 75 -5.98 21.78 -10.21
N ASN A 76 -7.28 22.02 -10.49
CA ASN A 76 -7.78 22.18 -11.84
C ASN A 76 -7.14 23.39 -12.57
N ALA A 77 -7.03 24.52 -11.88
CA ALA A 77 -6.35 25.69 -12.44
C ALA A 77 -4.88 25.38 -12.77
N TYR A 78 -4.20 24.64 -11.91
CA TYR A 78 -2.80 24.25 -12.09
C TYR A 78 -2.62 23.29 -13.28
N VAL A 79 -3.49 22.30 -13.42
CA VAL A 79 -3.47 21.33 -14.53
C VAL A 79 -3.66 21.99 -15.89
N HIS A 80 -4.45 23.09 -16.01
CA HIS A 80 -4.60 23.82 -17.27
C HIS A 80 -3.28 24.43 -17.76
N GLY A 81 -2.40 24.83 -16.83
CA GLY A 81 -1.06 25.31 -17.15
C GLY A 81 0.00 24.19 -17.29
N HIS A 82 -0.28 23.00 -16.75
CA HIS A 82 0.65 21.88 -16.62
C HIS A 82 -0.01 20.54 -16.99
N PRO A 83 -0.41 20.34 -18.26
CA PRO A 83 -1.15 19.14 -18.69
C PRO A 83 -0.36 17.83 -18.51
N GLU A 84 0.97 17.89 -18.41
CA GLU A 84 1.85 16.74 -18.14
C GLU A 84 1.54 16.05 -16.82
N ILE A 85 0.95 16.75 -15.85
CA ILE A 85 0.54 16.19 -14.57
C ILE A 85 -0.57 15.14 -14.75
N VAL A 86 -1.49 15.34 -15.68
CA VAL A 86 -2.54 14.36 -15.98
C VAL A 86 -1.93 13.04 -16.46
N PHE A 87 -0.89 13.09 -17.28
CA PHE A 87 -0.17 11.87 -17.69
C PHE A 87 0.55 11.20 -16.53
N THR A 88 1.09 11.96 -15.59
CA THR A 88 1.72 11.42 -14.38
C THR A 88 0.72 10.70 -13.50
N ILE A 89 -0.44 11.32 -13.24
CA ILE A 89 -1.55 10.69 -12.50
C ILE A 89 -2.05 9.46 -13.25
N GLY A 90 -2.29 9.56 -14.56
CA GLY A 90 -2.73 8.44 -15.39
C GLY A 90 -1.77 7.25 -15.32
N ARG A 91 -0.44 7.49 -15.32
CA ARG A 91 0.58 6.44 -15.15
C ARG A 91 0.48 5.78 -13.77
N GLN A 92 0.29 6.55 -12.70
CA GLN A 92 0.10 6.02 -11.35
C GLN A 92 -1.18 5.19 -11.26
N MET A 93 -2.29 5.67 -11.82
CA MET A 93 -3.56 4.92 -11.87
C MET A 93 -3.41 3.60 -12.63
N ALA A 94 -2.76 3.61 -13.79
CA ALA A 94 -2.49 2.41 -14.59
C ALA A 94 -1.63 1.39 -13.81
N THR A 95 -0.64 1.86 -13.05
CA THR A 95 0.19 1.01 -12.19
C THR A 95 -0.63 0.43 -11.04
N ARG A 96 -1.46 1.23 -10.38
CA ARG A 96 -2.36 0.78 -9.31
C ARG A 96 -3.36 -0.25 -9.81
N LEU A 97 -3.98 0.00 -10.97
CA LEU A 97 -4.91 -0.95 -11.60
C LEU A 97 -4.21 -2.29 -11.87
N ARG A 98 -3.00 -2.28 -12.45
CA ARG A 98 -2.22 -3.49 -12.72
C ARG A 98 -1.92 -4.26 -11.43
N ASN A 99 -1.50 -3.56 -10.37
CA ASN A 99 -1.20 -4.18 -9.09
C ASN A 99 -2.44 -4.77 -8.43
N THR A 100 -3.58 -4.08 -8.51
CA THR A 100 -4.87 -4.57 -7.98
C THR A 100 -5.36 -5.79 -8.78
N THR A 101 -5.29 -5.75 -10.11
CA THR A 101 -5.62 -6.90 -10.97
C THR A 101 -4.76 -8.11 -10.63
N ARG A 102 -3.44 -7.90 -10.40
CA ARG A 102 -2.54 -8.97 -9.97
C ARG A 102 -2.97 -9.55 -8.62
N LYS A 103 -3.32 -8.71 -7.63
CA LYS A 103 -3.82 -9.18 -6.33
C LYS A 103 -5.11 -10.01 -6.44
N VAL A 104 -6.02 -9.63 -7.34
CA VAL A 104 -7.22 -10.44 -7.62
C VAL A 104 -6.83 -11.81 -8.19
N GLY A 105 -5.87 -11.87 -9.12
CA GLY A 105 -5.30 -13.13 -9.61
C GLY A 105 -4.66 -13.95 -8.48
N ASP A 106 -3.87 -13.30 -7.62
CA ASP A 106 -3.22 -13.96 -6.48
C ASP A 106 -4.24 -14.58 -5.51
N LEU A 107 -5.38 -13.91 -5.28
CA LEU A 107 -6.48 -14.46 -4.47
C LEU A 107 -7.14 -15.68 -5.10
N SER A 108 -7.14 -15.76 -6.43
CA SER A 108 -7.77 -16.86 -7.19
C SER A 108 -6.86 -18.06 -7.36
N PHE A 109 -5.54 -17.85 -7.53
CA PHE A 109 -4.60 -18.87 -7.95
C PHE A 109 -3.61 -19.33 -6.88
N PHE A 110 -3.38 -18.53 -5.83
CA PHE A 110 -2.44 -18.86 -4.77
C PHE A 110 -3.15 -19.16 -3.45
N ASP A 111 -2.63 -20.14 -2.73
CA ASP A 111 -2.96 -20.36 -1.32
C ASP A 111 -2.41 -19.23 -0.44
N VAL A 112 -2.71 -19.27 0.85
CA VAL A 112 -2.26 -18.24 1.80
C VAL A 112 -0.73 -18.15 1.84
N THR A 113 -0.03 -19.29 1.74
CA THR A 113 1.44 -19.34 1.77
C THR A 113 2.04 -18.61 0.58
N GLY A 114 1.55 -18.90 -0.62
CA GLY A 114 2.00 -18.22 -1.85
C GLY A 114 1.70 -16.71 -1.82
N ARG A 115 0.54 -16.28 -1.30
CA ARG A 115 0.22 -14.86 -1.17
C ARG A 115 1.13 -14.15 -0.17
N VAL A 116 1.43 -14.76 0.97
CA VAL A 116 2.38 -14.20 1.94
C VAL A 116 3.78 -14.09 1.34
N ALA A 117 4.30 -15.15 0.73
CA ALA A 117 5.62 -15.14 0.10
C ALA A 117 5.73 -14.03 -0.97
N ARG A 118 4.72 -13.89 -1.83
CA ARG A 118 4.67 -12.85 -2.84
C ARG A 118 4.62 -11.46 -2.23
N THR A 119 3.83 -11.27 -1.18
CA THR A 119 3.75 -10.00 -0.45
C THR A 119 5.11 -9.61 0.14
N LEU A 120 5.85 -10.55 0.71
CA LEU A 120 7.18 -10.27 1.26
C LEU A 120 8.17 -9.84 0.16
N ILE A 121 8.12 -10.48 -1.02
CA ILE A 121 8.93 -10.11 -2.18
C ILE A 121 8.54 -8.71 -2.70
N ASP A 122 7.27 -8.37 -2.73
CA ASP A 122 6.80 -7.04 -3.15
C ASP A 122 7.24 -5.96 -2.14
N LEU A 123 7.13 -6.24 -0.84
CA LEU A 123 7.59 -5.33 0.22
C LEU A 123 9.11 -5.14 0.22
N ALA A 124 9.87 -6.14 -0.18
CA ALA A 124 11.32 -6.04 -0.33
C ALA A 124 11.75 -5.06 -1.45
N LYS A 125 10.82 -4.67 -2.33
CA LYS A 125 11.03 -3.67 -3.39
C LYS A 125 10.56 -2.27 -3.02
N GLU A 126 9.87 -2.13 -1.88
CA GLU A 126 9.39 -0.84 -1.42
C GLU A 126 10.55 0.06 -0.98
N PRO A 127 10.44 1.41 -1.09
CA PRO A 127 11.52 2.33 -0.76
C PRO A 127 11.99 2.30 0.71
N ASP A 128 11.17 1.77 1.62
CA ASP A 128 11.48 1.63 3.03
C ASP A 128 12.18 0.30 3.37
N ALA A 129 12.38 -0.59 2.39
CA ALA A 129 13.18 -1.78 2.55
C ALA A 129 14.68 -1.45 2.64
N MET A 130 15.39 -2.14 3.53
CA MET A 130 16.82 -1.91 3.78
C MET A 130 17.66 -3.08 3.27
N THR A 131 18.83 -2.77 2.72
CA THR A 131 19.78 -3.80 2.29
C THR A 131 20.31 -4.59 3.50
N HIS A 132 20.34 -5.92 3.38
CA HIS A 132 20.90 -6.85 4.35
C HIS A 132 21.85 -7.83 3.64
N PRO A 133 22.90 -8.37 4.31
CA PRO A 133 23.85 -9.31 3.69
C PRO A 133 23.20 -10.51 2.99
N LEU A 134 22.07 -11.01 3.52
CA LEU A 134 21.35 -12.17 2.97
C LEU A 134 20.21 -11.82 2.03
N GLY A 135 19.85 -10.53 1.85
CA GLY A 135 18.74 -10.10 1.01
C GLY A 135 18.22 -8.73 1.35
N MET A 136 16.91 -8.53 1.43
CA MET A 136 16.30 -7.27 1.82
C MET A 136 15.58 -7.39 3.17
N GLN A 137 15.79 -6.42 4.04
CA GLN A 137 15.13 -6.33 5.33
C GLN A 137 13.91 -5.41 5.24
N ILE A 138 12.78 -5.89 5.69
CA ILE A 138 11.52 -5.15 5.80
C ILE A 138 11.04 -5.11 7.25
N ARG A 139 10.21 -4.12 7.58
CA ARG A 139 9.62 -3.96 8.91
C ARG A 139 8.10 -3.98 8.80
N ILE A 140 7.51 -5.12 9.20
CA ILE A 140 6.07 -5.34 9.09
C ILE A 140 5.57 -6.25 10.23
N THR A 141 4.31 -6.07 10.65
CA THR A 141 3.67 -6.92 11.66
C THR A 141 2.91 -8.08 11.00
N ARG A 142 2.75 -9.20 11.73
CA ARG A 142 1.87 -10.32 11.29
C ARG A 142 0.44 -9.89 11.03
N GLN A 143 -0.07 -8.92 11.81
CA GLN A 143 -1.41 -8.36 11.60
C GLN A 143 -1.50 -7.59 10.27
N GLU A 144 -0.48 -6.81 9.96
CA GLU A 144 -0.42 -6.05 8.71
C GLU A 144 -0.30 -6.97 7.50
N ILE A 145 0.54 -8.02 7.58
CA ILE A 145 0.59 -9.08 6.57
C ILE A 145 -0.80 -9.70 6.38
N GLY A 146 -1.48 -10.05 7.47
CA GLY A 146 -2.84 -10.59 7.41
C GLY A 146 -3.83 -9.67 6.68
N ARG A 147 -3.74 -8.35 6.91
CA ARG A 147 -4.56 -7.35 6.21
C ARG A 147 -4.23 -7.24 4.72
N ILE A 148 -2.96 -7.44 4.31
CA ILE A 148 -2.56 -7.39 2.90
C ILE A 148 -3.05 -8.61 2.13
N VAL A 149 -2.91 -9.81 2.73
CA VAL A 149 -3.22 -11.09 2.06
C VAL A 149 -4.62 -11.63 2.38
N ASN A 150 -5.39 -10.90 3.18
CA ASN A 150 -6.72 -11.30 3.67
C ASN A 150 -6.70 -12.64 4.41
N CYS A 151 -5.89 -12.73 5.48
CA CYS A 151 -5.88 -13.87 6.41
C CYS A 151 -5.77 -13.41 7.86
N SER A 152 -5.93 -14.34 8.82
CA SER A 152 -5.77 -14.02 10.23
C SER A 152 -4.29 -13.80 10.59
N ARG A 153 -4.04 -13.04 11.68
CA ARG A 153 -2.69 -12.82 12.24
C ARG A 153 -1.99 -14.16 12.59
N GLU A 154 -2.76 -15.11 13.11
CA GLU A 154 -2.28 -16.44 13.48
C GLU A 154 -1.86 -17.23 12.24
N MET A 155 -2.64 -17.16 11.16
CA MET A 155 -2.30 -17.80 9.89
C MET A 155 -1.03 -17.18 9.29
N ALA A 156 -0.93 -15.84 9.26
CA ALA A 156 0.30 -15.16 8.82
C ALA A 156 1.51 -15.61 9.65
N GLY A 157 1.35 -15.77 10.98
CA GLY A 157 2.40 -16.26 11.85
C GLY A 157 2.83 -17.69 11.53
N ARG A 158 1.90 -18.61 11.26
CA ARG A 158 2.21 -20.00 10.86
C ARG A 158 2.95 -20.06 9.53
N VAL A 159 2.50 -19.27 8.55
CA VAL A 159 3.16 -19.21 7.24
C VAL A 159 4.59 -18.67 7.38
N LEU A 160 4.79 -17.58 8.14
CA LEU A 160 6.12 -17.02 8.36
C LEU A 160 7.07 -18.04 9.00
N LYS A 161 6.59 -18.80 9.99
CA LYS A 161 7.38 -19.87 10.62
C LYS A 161 7.75 -20.96 9.60
N ASN A 162 6.81 -21.38 8.76
CA ASN A 162 7.09 -22.35 7.68
C ASN A 162 8.11 -21.84 6.66
N LEU A 163 8.02 -20.58 6.25
CA LEU A 163 9.00 -19.96 5.35
C LEU A 163 10.39 -19.83 6.00
N GLU A 164 10.45 -19.60 7.31
CA GLU A 164 11.71 -19.55 8.07
C GLU A 164 12.35 -20.95 8.20
N GLU A 165 11.55 -22.00 8.43
CA GLU A 165 11.99 -23.40 8.44
C GLU A 165 12.53 -23.85 7.07
N GLN A 166 12.06 -23.22 5.99
CA GLN A 166 12.56 -23.45 4.61
C GLN A 166 13.75 -22.54 4.25
N GLU A 167 14.29 -21.79 5.18
CA GLU A 167 15.41 -20.85 4.96
C GLU A 167 15.14 -19.79 3.86
N LEU A 168 13.88 -19.40 3.68
CA LEU A 168 13.48 -18.37 2.71
C LEU A 168 13.44 -16.97 3.35
N VAL A 169 13.22 -16.90 4.66
CA VAL A 169 13.17 -15.67 5.44
C VAL A 169 13.78 -15.87 6.82
N SER A 170 14.16 -14.78 7.50
CA SER A 170 14.43 -14.76 8.92
C SER A 170 13.50 -13.76 9.60
N VAL A 171 12.89 -14.12 10.74
CA VAL A 171 11.86 -13.34 11.42
C VAL A 171 12.28 -12.99 12.84
N SER A 172 12.51 -11.71 13.12
CA SER A 172 12.80 -11.19 14.44
C SER A 172 11.80 -10.09 14.84
N GLY A 173 10.75 -10.46 15.58
CA GLY A 173 9.69 -9.55 15.99
C GLY A 173 8.90 -8.99 14.81
N LYS A 174 9.14 -7.71 14.48
CA LYS A 174 8.55 -7.00 13.32
C LYS A 174 9.51 -6.90 12.12
N THR A 175 10.76 -7.34 12.31
CA THR A 175 11.79 -7.30 11.28
C THR A 175 11.82 -8.63 10.56
N ILE A 176 11.75 -8.62 9.25
CA ILE A 176 11.82 -9.80 8.40
C ILE A 176 12.90 -9.56 7.35
N VAL A 177 13.84 -10.49 7.21
CA VAL A 177 14.82 -10.52 6.13
C VAL A 177 14.32 -11.52 5.08
N VAL A 178 14.13 -11.07 3.85
CA VAL A 178 13.71 -11.91 2.72
C VAL A 178 14.95 -12.28 1.93
N PHE A 179 15.31 -13.56 1.94
CA PHE A 179 16.57 -14.03 1.37
C PHE A 179 16.54 -14.02 -0.16
N GLY A 180 17.74 -13.82 -0.76
CA GLY A 180 17.91 -13.84 -2.22
C GLY A 180 17.28 -12.66 -2.96
N THR A 181 16.71 -11.68 -2.26
CA THR A 181 16.20 -10.43 -2.86
C THR A 181 17.29 -9.34 -2.80
N ARG A 182 17.52 -8.65 -3.93
CA ARG A 182 18.43 -7.50 -4.05
C ARG A 182 17.86 -6.49 -5.04
#